data_f1637ec809e8634ee7abdcf124ee173a
#
_entry.id   f1637ec809e8634ee7abdcf124ee173a
#
_cell.length_a   1.000
_cell.length_b   1.000
_cell.length_c   1.000
_cell.angle_alpha   90.00
_cell.angle_beta   90.00
_cell.angle_gamma   90.00
#
_symmetry.space_group_name_H-M   'P 1'
#
loop_
_entity.id
_entity.type
_entity.pdbx_description
1 polymer ?
#
loop_
_entity_poly.entity_id
_entity_poly.type
_entity_poly.pdbx_seq_one_letter_code
_entity_poly.pdbx_strand_id
1 'polypeptide(L)'
;MLRALLFAVLAAAGFAAHAQSWPTKPVTMVNPFPPGGGVDAFGRPLSAYLSKTIGQQFLVENISGAGGTVGAASAARRTGDGYTFFLGAVHHTIAESLYTKLSYSLTRDFIPITVLSYVPNVVVVHPKHTSMNSLKDLMAYAKANPGKLNFGSAGSGTTHHLAGELFKTMTGLDLTHIPYKGAGPMMQDLLAGQVDMAFDGMGTSAPQIKG
;
A
#
# COMPACT_ATOMS: atom_id res chain seq x y z
N MET A 1 -52.27 -32.69 23.86
CA MET A 1 -50.90 -33.17 23.96
C MET A 1 -50.14 -33.13 22.62
N LEU A 2 -50.66 -33.64 21.53
CA LEU A 2 -49.96 -33.69 20.22
C LEU A 2 -49.55 -32.28 19.65
N ARG A 3 -50.40 -31.24 19.82
CA ARG A 3 -50.07 -29.89 19.40
C ARG A 3 -48.96 -29.22 20.22
N ALA A 4 -48.86 -29.54 21.52
CA ALA A 4 -47.80 -29.05 22.38
C ALA A 4 -46.44 -29.71 22.04
N LEU A 5 -46.46 -31.00 21.67
CA LEU A 5 -45.25 -31.71 21.21
C LEU A 5 -44.75 -31.16 19.89
N LEU A 6 -45.66 -30.84 18.93
CA LEU A 6 -45.27 -30.25 17.65
C LEU A 6 -44.63 -28.88 17.84
N PHE A 7 -45.15 -28.05 18.75
CA PHE A 7 -44.58 -26.75 19.07
C PHE A 7 -43.18 -26.85 19.72
N ALA A 8 -43.00 -27.84 20.61
CA ALA A 8 -41.70 -28.09 21.24
C ALA A 8 -40.66 -28.58 20.25
N VAL A 9 -41.00 -29.41 19.26
CA VAL A 9 -40.10 -29.86 18.20
C VAL A 9 -39.74 -28.76 17.23
N LEU A 10 -40.72 -27.89 16.88
CA LEU A 10 -40.42 -26.72 16.04
C LEU A 10 -39.52 -25.70 16.77
N ALA A 11 -39.72 -25.49 18.07
CA ALA A 11 -38.89 -24.61 18.88
C ALA A 11 -37.45 -25.17 19.03
N ALA A 12 -37.32 -26.48 19.22
CA ALA A 12 -35.97 -27.15 19.28
C ALA A 12 -35.23 -27.10 17.95
N ALA A 13 -35.91 -27.16 16.81
CA ALA A 13 -35.31 -27.06 15.49
C ALA A 13 -34.76 -25.64 15.18
N GLY A 14 -35.32 -24.60 15.83
CA GLY A 14 -34.87 -23.21 15.64
C GLY A 14 -33.53 -22.88 16.30
N PHE A 15 -33.03 -23.70 17.25
CA PHE A 15 -31.74 -23.48 17.94
C PHE A 15 -30.54 -24.11 17.24
N ALA A 16 -30.73 -24.83 16.14
CA ALA A 16 -29.65 -25.41 15.34
C ALA A 16 -29.15 -24.49 14.22
N ALA A 17 -29.41 -23.18 14.30
CA ALA A 17 -28.73 -22.21 13.45
C ALA A 17 -27.28 -22.10 13.91
N HIS A 18 -26.43 -23.05 13.47
CA HIS A 18 -24.99 -22.92 13.60
C HIS A 18 -24.59 -21.64 12.85
N ALA A 19 -24.11 -20.65 13.58
CA ALA A 19 -23.42 -19.53 12.97
C ALA A 19 -22.33 -20.12 12.09
N GLN A 20 -22.41 -19.92 10.78
CA GLN A 20 -21.38 -20.40 9.88
C GLN A 20 -20.05 -19.85 10.35
N SER A 21 -19.09 -20.73 10.64
CA SER A 21 -17.75 -20.31 11.03
C SER A 21 -17.12 -19.55 9.86
N TRP A 22 -16.87 -18.27 10.04
CA TRP A 22 -16.12 -17.47 9.06
C TRP A 22 -14.62 -17.60 9.39
N PRO A 23 -13.77 -17.71 8.37
CA PRO A 23 -14.00 -17.92 6.95
C PRO A 23 -14.12 -19.41 6.59
N THR A 24 -14.99 -19.76 5.63
CA THR A 24 -15.17 -21.13 5.11
C THR A 24 -14.43 -21.38 3.79
N LYS A 25 -13.91 -20.31 3.15
CA LYS A 25 -13.17 -20.30 1.89
C LYS A 25 -11.99 -19.33 2.00
N PRO A 26 -11.01 -19.39 1.08
CA PRO A 26 -9.89 -18.45 1.08
C PRO A 26 -10.34 -16.99 1.04
N VAL A 27 -9.60 -16.15 1.74
CA VAL A 27 -9.80 -14.69 1.82
C VAL A 27 -8.75 -13.99 0.97
N THR A 28 -9.18 -13.03 0.15
CA THR A 28 -8.28 -12.26 -0.72
C THR A 28 -7.91 -10.91 -0.07
N MET A 29 -6.63 -10.59 -0.06
CA MET A 29 -6.10 -9.30 0.37
C MET A 29 -5.56 -8.56 -0.87
N VAL A 30 -6.32 -7.60 -1.38
CA VAL A 30 -5.93 -6.82 -2.57
C VAL A 30 -4.86 -5.81 -2.18
N ASN A 31 -3.65 -6.01 -2.73
CA ASN A 31 -2.54 -5.06 -2.63
C ASN A 31 -2.50 -4.21 -3.91
N PRO A 32 -2.66 -2.87 -3.83
CA PRO A 32 -2.74 -2.01 -5.01
C PRO A 32 -1.38 -1.71 -5.66
N PHE A 33 -0.31 -2.39 -5.26
CA PHE A 33 1.05 -2.22 -5.78
C PHE A 33 1.69 -3.54 -6.18
N PRO A 34 2.77 -3.49 -6.99
CA PRO A 34 3.55 -4.66 -7.34
C PRO A 34 4.15 -5.34 -6.09
N PRO A 35 4.49 -6.63 -6.20
CA PRO A 35 5.25 -7.33 -5.16
C PRO A 35 6.56 -6.61 -4.81
N GLY A 36 7.02 -6.78 -3.56
CA GLY A 36 8.26 -6.19 -3.05
C GLY A 36 8.19 -4.72 -2.66
N GLY A 37 7.03 -4.06 -2.81
CA GLY A 37 6.81 -2.69 -2.34
C GLY A 37 6.42 -2.61 -0.85
N GLY A 38 6.32 -1.39 -0.33
CA GLY A 38 6.03 -1.15 1.09
C GLY A 38 4.75 -1.82 1.60
N VAL A 39 3.65 -1.76 0.84
CA VAL A 39 2.40 -2.44 1.21
C VAL A 39 2.56 -3.97 1.22
N ASP A 40 3.37 -4.51 0.30
CA ASP A 40 3.66 -5.95 0.21
C ASP A 40 4.46 -6.44 1.43
N ALA A 41 5.40 -5.60 1.91
CA ALA A 41 6.22 -5.89 3.08
C ALA A 41 5.40 -6.06 4.38
N PHE A 42 4.24 -5.44 4.49
CA PHE A 42 3.30 -5.63 5.61
C PHE A 42 2.20 -6.66 5.28
N GLY A 43 1.71 -6.67 4.05
CA GLY A 43 0.59 -7.51 3.62
C GLY A 43 0.90 -9.00 3.67
N ARG A 44 2.10 -9.42 3.23
CA ARG A 44 2.46 -10.86 3.23
C ARG A 44 2.68 -11.44 4.62
N PRO A 45 3.41 -10.80 5.55
CA PRO A 45 3.50 -11.30 6.92
C PRO A 45 2.13 -11.35 7.61
N LEU A 46 1.28 -10.35 7.40
CA LEU A 46 -0.10 -10.34 7.91
C LEU A 46 -0.91 -11.51 7.35
N SER A 47 -0.87 -11.70 6.03
CA SER A 47 -1.53 -12.81 5.34
C SER A 47 -1.10 -14.18 5.91
N ALA A 48 0.21 -14.37 6.08
CA ALA A 48 0.76 -15.61 6.66
C ALA A 48 0.29 -15.82 8.11
N TYR A 49 0.32 -14.76 8.92
CA TYR A 49 -0.13 -14.82 10.31
C TYR A 49 -1.62 -15.14 10.42
N LEU A 50 -2.46 -14.44 9.65
CA LEU A 50 -3.91 -14.69 9.64
C LEU A 50 -4.24 -16.09 9.15
N SER A 51 -3.56 -16.56 8.10
CA SER A 51 -3.75 -17.93 7.58
C SER A 51 -3.46 -18.98 8.65
N LYS A 52 -2.38 -18.78 9.42
CA LYS A 52 -2.01 -19.69 10.51
C LYS A 52 -2.98 -19.62 11.69
N THR A 53 -3.42 -18.41 12.06
CA THR A 53 -4.22 -18.20 13.27
C THR A 53 -5.69 -18.55 13.07
N ILE A 54 -6.23 -18.26 11.88
CA ILE A 54 -7.66 -18.44 11.57
C ILE A 54 -7.92 -19.82 10.96
N GLY A 55 -6.90 -20.49 10.41
CA GLY A 55 -7.02 -21.82 9.81
C GLY A 55 -7.58 -21.82 8.38
N GLN A 56 -7.66 -20.66 7.74
CA GLN A 56 -8.02 -20.50 6.32
C GLN A 56 -6.97 -19.67 5.59
N GLN A 57 -6.83 -19.88 4.27
CA GLN A 57 -5.86 -19.15 3.48
C GLN A 57 -6.25 -17.67 3.31
N PHE A 58 -5.33 -16.77 3.61
CA PHE A 58 -5.36 -15.36 3.23
C PHE A 58 -4.37 -15.15 2.11
N LEU A 59 -4.83 -14.74 0.94
CA LEU A 59 -4.04 -14.66 -0.30
C LEU A 59 -3.82 -13.20 -0.69
N VAL A 60 -2.56 -12.79 -0.86
CA VAL A 60 -2.24 -11.45 -1.36
C VAL A 60 -2.33 -11.43 -2.88
N GLU A 61 -3.21 -10.59 -3.41
CA GLU A 61 -3.39 -10.35 -4.84
C GLU A 61 -2.88 -8.95 -5.18
N ASN A 62 -1.83 -8.86 -6.00
CA ASN A 62 -1.25 -7.60 -6.41
C ASN A 62 -1.93 -7.06 -7.67
N ILE A 63 -2.63 -5.92 -7.58
CA ILE A 63 -3.31 -5.24 -8.69
C ILE A 63 -2.78 -3.82 -8.77
N SER A 64 -1.73 -3.60 -9.55
CA SER A 64 -1.02 -2.33 -9.61
C SER A 64 -1.47 -1.42 -10.75
N GLY A 65 -1.24 -0.12 -10.61
CA GLY A 65 -1.44 0.88 -11.66
C GLY A 65 -1.97 2.21 -11.13
N ALA A 66 -1.64 3.29 -11.83
CA ALA A 66 -2.08 4.67 -11.56
C ALA A 66 -2.01 5.06 -10.07
N GLY A 67 -0.83 4.90 -9.44
CA GLY A 67 -0.63 5.21 -8.02
C GLY A 67 -1.48 4.36 -7.06
N GLY A 68 -1.89 3.14 -7.47
CA GLY A 68 -2.72 2.23 -6.67
C GLY A 68 -4.22 2.36 -6.88
N THR A 69 -4.69 3.34 -7.67
CA THR A 69 -6.13 3.57 -7.90
C THR A 69 -6.79 2.42 -8.67
N VAL A 70 -6.04 1.70 -9.53
CA VAL A 70 -6.55 0.52 -10.25
C VAL A 70 -6.88 -0.62 -9.28
N GLY A 71 -6.01 -0.89 -8.31
CA GLY A 71 -6.24 -1.90 -7.28
C GLY A 71 -7.40 -1.54 -6.36
N ALA A 72 -7.49 -0.26 -5.94
CA ALA A 72 -8.61 0.23 -5.15
C ALA A 72 -9.95 0.08 -5.90
N ALA A 73 -10.00 0.48 -7.17
CA ALA A 73 -11.19 0.32 -8.00
C ALA A 73 -11.58 -1.16 -8.22
N SER A 74 -10.60 -2.05 -8.32
CA SER A 74 -10.86 -3.50 -8.39
C SER A 74 -11.45 -4.03 -7.08
N ALA A 75 -10.90 -3.64 -5.93
CA ALA A 75 -11.40 -4.04 -4.62
C ALA A 75 -12.83 -3.53 -4.37
N ALA A 76 -13.09 -2.26 -4.72
CA ALA A 76 -14.40 -1.63 -4.55
C ALA A 76 -15.54 -2.33 -5.31
N ARG A 77 -15.22 -3.02 -6.40
CA ARG A 77 -16.23 -3.78 -7.20
C ARG A 77 -16.49 -5.18 -6.69
N ARG A 78 -15.74 -5.66 -5.69
CA ARG A 78 -15.94 -7.00 -5.13
C ARG A 78 -17.11 -7.03 -4.17
N THR A 79 -17.68 -8.21 -4.00
CA THR A 79 -18.79 -8.40 -3.05
C THR A 79 -18.32 -8.12 -1.63
N GLY A 80 -19.10 -7.34 -0.86
CA GLY A 80 -18.85 -7.02 0.54
C GLY A 80 -19.25 -8.16 1.49
N ASP A 81 -18.79 -9.38 1.21
CA ASP A 81 -19.12 -10.61 1.93
C ASP A 81 -18.09 -10.98 3.02
N GLY A 82 -17.11 -10.12 3.26
CA GLY A 82 -16.03 -10.35 4.22
C GLY A 82 -14.87 -11.22 3.69
N TYR A 83 -14.87 -11.58 2.40
CA TYR A 83 -13.80 -12.38 1.80
C TYR A 83 -12.82 -11.59 0.93
N THR A 84 -12.99 -10.27 0.89
CA THR A 84 -12.02 -9.38 0.24
C THR A 84 -11.65 -8.24 1.18
N PHE A 85 -10.34 -8.10 1.44
CA PHE A 85 -9.77 -6.97 2.16
C PHE A 85 -8.93 -6.13 1.21
N PHE A 86 -8.97 -4.82 1.37
CA PHE A 86 -8.14 -3.88 0.64
C PHE A 86 -7.01 -3.38 1.53
N LEU A 87 -5.77 -3.57 1.09
CA LEU A 87 -4.58 -3.05 1.76
C LEU A 87 -4.33 -1.61 1.28
N GLY A 88 -5.14 -0.70 1.77
CA GLY A 88 -5.04 0.71 1.42
C GLY A 88 -3.81 1.38 2.01
N ALA A 89 -3.44 2.52 1.45
CA ALA A 89 -2.42 3.40 2.00
C ALA A 89 -2.89 4.86 1.88
N VAL A 90 -2.24 5.78 2.62
CA VAL A 90 -2.68 7.18 2.75
C VAL A 90 -2.89 7.90 1.41
N HIS A 91 -2.12 7.55 0.38
CA HIS A 91 -2.28 8.18 -0.94
C HIS A 91 -3.63 7.87 -1.62
N HIS A 92 -4.38 6.85 -1.20
CA HIS A 92 -5.75 6.66 -1.70
C HIS A 92 -6.70 7.75 -1.22
N THR A 93 -6.46 8.34 -0.04
CA THR A 93 -7.22 9.52 0.43
C THR A 93 -6.85 10.77 -0.39
N ILE A 94 -5.59 10.88 -0.79
CA ILE A 94 -5.10 11.98 -1.64
C ILE A 94 -5.66 11.85 -3.05
N ALA A 95 -5.78 10.61 -3.56
CA ALA A 95 -6.25 10.33 -4.90
C ALA A 95 -7.64 10.93 -5.19
N GLU A 96 -8.54 10.97 -4.21
CA GLU A 96 -9.88 11.57 -4.36
C GLU A 96 -9.83 13.07 -4.71
N SER A 97 -8.78 13.77 -4.25
CA SER A 97 -8.56 15.19 -4.58
C SER A 97 -7.73 15.41 -5.86
N LEU A 98 -6.91 14.42 -6.23
CA LEU A 98 -5.93 14.55 -7.30
C LEU A 98 -6.46 14.06 -8.66
N TYR A 99 -7.27 13.01 -8.66
CA TYR A 99 -7.79 12.40 -9.87
C TYR A 99 -9.25 12.81 -10.09
N THR A 100 -9.52 13.47 -11.21
CA THR A 100 -10.86 13.97 -11.55
C THR A 100 -11.88 12.87 -11.87
N LYS A 101 -11.42 11.66 -12.18
CA LYS A 101 -12.27 10.52 -12.56
C LYS A 101 -11.81 9.25 -11.83
N LEU A 102 -12.25 9.10 -10.57
CA LEU A 102 -12.12 7.84 -9.85
C LEU A 102 -13.39 7.00 -9.98
N SER A 103 -13.24 5.70 -10.16
CA SER A 103 -14.36 4.75 -10.21
C SER A 103 -14.67 4.12 -8.84
N TYR A 104 -14.17 4.72 -7.76
CA TYR A 104 -14.43 4.33 -6.36
C TYR A 104 -14.42 5.56 -5.45
N SER A 105 -14.97 5.40 -4.25
CA SER A 105 -14.83 6.33 -3.13
C SER A 105 -14.47 5.54 -1.88
N LEU A 106 -13.43 5.98 -1.15
CA LEU A 106 -13.01 5.30 0.08
C LEU A 106 -14.09 5.32 1.15
N THR A 107 -14.82 6.40 1.25
CA THR A 107 -15.85 6.57 2.29
C THR A 107 -17.16 5.85 1.97
N ARG A 108 -17.47 5.62 0.70
CA ARG A 108 -18.70 4.98 0.26
C ARG A 108 -18.56 3.48 0.03
N ASP A 109 -17.42 3.07 -0.58
CA ASP A 109 -17.27 1.73 -1.14
C ASP A 109 -16.43 0.80 -0.24
N PHE A 110 -15.87 1.34 0.87
CA PHE A 110 -15.06 0.56 1.82
C PHE A 110 -15.52 0.78 3.26
N ILE A 111 -15.41 -0.28 4.06
CA ILE A 111 -15.57 -0.23 5.52
C ILE A 111 -14.17 -0.25 6.13
N PRO A 112 -13.73 0.82 6.82
CA PRO A 112 -12.41 0.84 7.45
C PRO A 112 -12.36 -0.14 8.64
N ILE A 113 -11.30 -0.93 8.73
CA ILE A 113 -11.12 -1.91 9.80
C ILE A 113 -10.10 -1.41 10.80
N THR A 114 -8.86 -1.15 10.35
CA THR A 114 -7.77 -0.70 11.22
C THR A 114 -6.62 -0.11 10.43
N VAL A 115 -5.73 0.61 11.12
CA VAL A 115 -4.43 1.04 10.59
C VAL A 115 -3.40 -0.03 10.96
N LEU A 116 -2.79 -0.66 9.95
CA LEU A 116 -1.81 -1.74 10.14
C LEU A 116 -0.45 -1.21 10.60
N SER A 117 -0.01 -0.08 10.05
CA SER A 117 1.31 0.49 10.34
C SER A 117 1.38 1.96 9.96
N TYR A 118 2.22 2.71 10.68
CA TYR A 118 2.70 4.03 10.29
C TYR A 118 4.13 3.88 9.75
N VAL A 119 4.33 4.27 8.49
CA VAL A 119 5.61 4.13 7.80
C VAL A 119 6.17 5.51 7.50
N PRO A 120 7.28 5.92 8.13
CA PRO A 120 7.92 7.20 7.80
C PRO A 120 8.50 7.14 6.38
N ASN A 121 8.42 8.27 5.67
CA ASN A 121 9.19 8.48 4.46
C ASN A 121 10.63 8.86 4.82
N VAL A 122 11.56 8.38 4.00
CA VAL A 122 12.99 8.67 4.09
C VAL A 122 13.51 9.17 2.75
N VAL A 123 14.57 9.95 2.80
CA VAL A 123 15.36 10.29 1.63
C VAL A 123 16.49 9.29 1.53
N VAL A 124 16.56 8.56 0.44
CA VAL A 124 17.64 7.62 0.14
C VAL A 124 18.37 8.05 -1.13
N VAL A 125 19.68 7.91 -1.11
CA VAL A 125 20.57 8.35 -2.21
C VAL A 125 21.41 7.16 -2.63
N HIS A 126 21.62 6.98 -3.94
CA HIS A 126 22.48 5.91 -4.45
C HIS A 126 23.95 6.14 -4.04
N PRO A 127 24.68 5.09 -3.60
CA PRO A 127 26.08 5.21 -3.15
C PRO A 127 27.07 5.80 -4.17
N LYS A 128 26.72 5.87 -5.47
CA LYS A 128 27.57 6.57 -6.47
C LYS A 128 27.80 8.05 -6.11
N HIS A 129 26.93 8.63 -5.31
CA HIS A 129 27.03 10.01 -4.82
C HIS A 129 27.75 10.07 -3.46
N THR A 130 29.02 9.63 -3.43
CA THR A 130 29.82 9.49 -2.22
C THR A 130 30.04 10.77 -1.43
N SER A 131 29.82 11.94 -2.04
CA SER A 131 29.92 13.25 -1.37
C SER A 131 28.63 13.67 -0.65
N MET A 132 27.54 12.90 -0.79
CA MET A 132 26.23 13.24 -0.19
C MET A 132 25.99 12.41 1.07
N ASN A 133 26.69 12.74 2.16
CA ASN A 133 26.58 12.02 3.43
C ASN A 133 25.54 12.64 4.39
N SER A 134 24.95 13.75 3.99
CA SER A 134 23.91 14.43 4.76
C SER A 134 22.91 15.11 3.83
N LEU A 135 21.74 15.47 4.38
CA LEU A 135 20.76 16.28 3.65
C LEU A 135 21.35 17.63 3.22
N LYS A 136 22.24 18.20 4.01
CA LYS A 136 22.95 19.45 3.68
C LYS A 136 23.83 19.28 2.44
N ASP A 137 24.55 18.15 2.34
CA ASP A 137 25.41 17.87 1.18
C ASP A 137 24.58 17.63 -0.07
N LEU A 138 23.47 16.89 0.04
CA LEU A 138 22.51 16.70 -1.05
C LEU A 138 21.99 18.04 -1.58
N MET A 139 21.56 18.92 -0.68
CA MET A 139 21.05 20.25 -1.05
C MET A 139 22.15 21.11 -1.69
N ALA A 140 23.37 21.08 -1.17
CA ALA A 140 24.50 21.82 -1.73
C ALA A 140 24.83 21.34 -3.14
N TYR A 141 24.89 20.03 -3.34
CA TYR A 141 25.14 19.44 -4.65
C TYR A 141 24.02 19.79 -5.64
N ALA A 142 22.76 19.60 -5.28
CA ALA A 142 21.62 19.88 -6.14
C ALA A 142 21.57 21.37 -6.54
N LYS A 143 21.89 22.28 -5.61
CA LYS A 143 21.96 23.73 -5.88
C LYS A 143 23.09 24.08 -6.86
N ALA A 144 24.26 23.41 -6.75
CA ALA A 144 25.39 23.62 -7.65
C ALA A 144 25.18 22.97 -9.03
N ASN A 145 24.24 22.02 -9.14
CA ASN A 145 24.00 21.19 -10.34
C ASN A 145 22.48 21.12 -10.64
N PRO A 146 21.83 22.24 -10.99
CA PRO A 146 20.39 22.25 -11.22
C PRO A 146 19.99 21.29 -12.34
N GLY A 147 18.89 20.53 -12.15
CA GLY A 147 18.36 19.57 -13.10
C GLY A 147 19.20 18.29 -13.31
N LYS A 148 20.33 18.12 -12.60
CA LYS A 148 21.20 16.94 -12.76
C LYS A 148 20.77 15.75 -11.91
N LEU A 149 20.08 15.99 -10.79
CA LEU A 149 19.57 14.92 -9.95
C LEU A 149 18.12 14.60 -10.33
N ASN A 150 17.84 13.31 -10.33
CA ASN A 150 16.47 12.80 -10.43
C ASN A 150 16.09 12.07 -9.15
N PHE A 151 14.77 12.01 -8.88
CA PHE A 151 14.25 11.24 -7.78
C PHE A 151 13.13 10.29 -8.23
N GLY A 152 13.21 9.05 -7.74
CA GLY A 152 12.19 8.04 -7.93
C GLY A 152 11.04 8.15 -6.92
N SER A 153 9.85 7.75 -7.35
CA SER A 153 8.68 7.59 -6.47
C SER A 153 7.89 6.32 -6.81
N ALA A 154 6.98 5.93 -5.92
CA ALA A 154 6.06 4.82 -6.16
C ALA A 154 4.95 5.15 -7.19
N GLY A 155 5.00 6.31 -7.81
CA GLY A 155 4.08 6.81 -8.83
C GLY A 155 3.52 8.18 -8.49
N SER A 156 2.98 8.85 -9.52
CA SER A 156 2.38 10.17 -9.38
C SER A 156 1.21 10.15 -8.38
N GLY A 157 1.15 11.16 -7.50
CA GLY A 157 0.13 11.27 -6.46
C GLY A 157 0.37 10.43 -5.21
N THR A 158 1.44 9.60 -5.17
CA THR A 158 1.82 8.88 -3.95
C THR A 158 2.48 9.82 -2.94
N THR A 159 2.55 9.42 -1.67
CA THR A 159 3.26 10.18 -0.62
C THR A 159 4.73 10.39 -0.95
N HIS A 160 5.35 9.44 -1.66
CA HIS A 160 6.72 9.55 -2.15
C HIS A 160 6.88 10.71 -3.16
N HIS A 161 5.96 10.81 -4.11
CA HIS A 161 5.94 11.93 -5.07
C HIS A 161 5.73 13.26 -4.37
N LEU A 162 4.69 13.34 -3.52
CA LEU A 162 4.34 14.59 -2.82
C LEU A 162 5.44 15.04 -1.86
N ALA A 163 6.14 14.12 -1.20
CA ALA A 163 7.30 14.44 -0.36
C ALA A 163 8.43 15.05 -1.20
N GLY A 164 8.70 14.51 -2.39
CA GLY A 164 9.68 15.07 -3.32
C GLY A 164 9.30 16.46 -3.82
N GLU A 165 8.06 16.67 -4.22
CA GLU A 165 7.58 17.98 -4.69
C GLU A 165 7.55 19.02 -3.54
N LEU A 166 7.18 18.61 -2.33
CA LEU A 166 7.27 19.46 -1.16
C LEU A 166 8.73 19.87 -0.87
N PHE A 167 9.65 18.91 -0.95
CA PHE A 167 11.08 19.17 -0.76
C PHE A 167 11.59 20.18 -1.81
N LYS A 168 11.24 20.02 -3.09
CA LYS A 168 11.55 20.97 -4.14
C LYS A 168 11.00 22.37 -3.83
N THR A 169 9.73 22.43 -3.42
CA THR A 169 9.06 23.70 -3.10
C THR A 169 9.72 24.42 -1.92
N MET A 170 10.06 23.67 -0.85
CA MET A 170 10.68 24.26 0.36
C MET A 170 12.13 24.70 0.14
N THR A 171 12.85 24.02 -0.75
CA THR A 171 14.29 24.25 -0.95
C THR A 171 14.62 25.07 -2.21
N GLY A 172 13.68 25.20 -3.13
CA GLY A 172 13.90 25.82 -4.44
C GLY A 172 14.80 24.99 -5.37
N LEU A 173 15.03 23.70 -5.06
CA LEU A 173 15.91 22.84 -5.84
C LEU A 173 15.22 22.33 -7.11
N ASP A 174 15.99 22.24 -8.18
CA ASP A 174 15.57 21.65 -9.45
C ASP A 174 15.94 20.16 -9.47
N LEU A 175 14.93 19.31 -9.28
CA LEU A 175 15.03 17.85 -9.28
C LEU A 175 14.01 17.29 -10.28
N THR A 176 14.43 16.31 -11.09
CA THR A 176 13.54 15.62 -12.04
C THR A 176 12.82 14.47 -11.39
N HIS A 177 11.49 14.44 -11.43
CA HIS A 177 10.71 13.33 -10.91
C HIS A 177 10.60 12.17 -11.92
N ILE A 178 10.87 10.94 -11.46
CA ILE A 178 10.72 9.69 -12.22
C ILE A 178 9.66 8.82 -11.54
N PRO A 179 8.43 8.75 -12.08
CA PRO A 179 7.36 7.94 -11.50
C PRO A 179 7.49 6.46 -11.88
N TYR A 180 7.36 5.57 -10.89
CA TYR A 180 7.31 4.12 -11.07
C TYR A 180 5.90 3.56 -10.78
N LYS A 181 5.67 2.31 -11.13
CA LYS A 181 4.39 1.62 -10.81
C LYS A 181 4.32 1.10 -9.36
N GLY A 182 5.26 1.53 -8.50
CA GLY A 182 5.35 1.14 -7.09
C GLY A 182 6.79 1.27 -6.58
N ALA A 183 6.96 1.18 -5.24
CA ALA A 183 8.27 1.33 -4.60
C ALA A 183 9.23 0.18 -4.94
N GLY A 184 8.75 -1.05 -5.21
CA GLY A 184 9.60 -2.18 -5.58
C GLY A 184 10.42 -1.92 -6.85
N PRO A 185 9.80 -1.66 -8.01
CA PRO A 185 10.52 -1.30 -9.24
C PRO A 185 11.39 -0.05 -9.08
N MET A 186 10.92 0.97 -8.37
CA MET A 186 11.72 2.17 -8.07
C MET A 186 13.01 1.83 -7.32
N MET A 187 12.92 0.97 -6.29
CA MET A 187 14.07 0.55 -5.49
C MET A 187 15.09 -0.24 -6.33
N GLN A 188 14.63 -1.09 -7.24
CA GLN A 188 15.52 -1.82 -8.16
C GLN A 188 16.36 -0.86 -9.02
N ASP A 189 15.72 0.17 -9.59
CA ASP A 189 16.39 1.17 -10.40
C ASP A 189 17.27 2.12 -9.56
N LEU A 190 16.88 2.40 -8.31
CA LEU A 190 17.74 3.14 -7.38
C LEU A 190 19.03 2.35 -7.09
N LEU A 191 18.92 1.06 -6.75
CA LEU A 191 20.08 0.19 -6.48
C LEU A 191 20.97 -0.02 -7.71
N ALA A 192 20.37 -0.03 -8.90
CA ALA A 192 21.09 -0.08 -10.17
C ALA A 192 21.70 1.27 -10.59
N GLY A 193 21.46 2.36 -9.84
CA GLY A 193 21.96 3.70 -10.14
C GLY A 193 21.28 4.39 -11.31
N GLN A 194 20.12 3.90 -11.78
CA GLN A 194 19.31 4.51 -12.84
C GLN A 194 18.59 5.78 -12.35
N VAL A 195 18.25 5.81 -11.07
CA VAL A 195 17.83 7.04 -10.37
C VAL A 195 18.85 7.41 -9.30
N ASP A 196 18.98 8.70 -9.01
CA ASP A 196 20.01 9.22 -8.12
C ASP A 196 19.57 9.11 -6.66
N MET A 197 18.30 9.34 -6.41
CA MET A 197 17.71 9.34 -5.08
C MET A 197 16.23 8.95 -5.12
N ALA A 198 15.65 8.71 -3.97
CA ALA A 198 14.21 8.51 -3.84
C ALA A 198 13.68 9.08 -2.53
N PHE A 199 12.42 9.48 -2.55
CA PHE A 199 11.59 9.62 -1.36
C PHE A 199 10.83 8.31 -1.23
N ASP A 200 11.12 7.52 -0.21
CA ASP A 200 10.60 6.16 -0.08
C ASP A 200 10.14 5.84 1.34
N GLY A 201 9.36 4.79 1.50
CA GLY A 201 8.94 4.30 2.81
C GLY A 201 9.99 3.37 3.44
N MET A 202 10.16 3.44 4.76
CA MET A 202 11.07 2.56 5.50
C MET A 202 10.81 1.06 5.26
N GLY A 203 9.59 0.67 4.91
CA GLY A 203 9.27 -0.73 4.61
C GLY A 203 10.05 -1.31 3.42
N THR A 204 10.39 -0.48 2.44
CA THR A 204 11.17 -0.86 1.26
C THR A 204 12.66 -0.55 1.45
N SER A 205 12.97 0.60 2.04
CA SER A 205 14.34 1.09 2.17
C SER A 205 15.14 0.43 3.28
N ALA A 206 14.53 0.06 4.42
CA ALA A 206 15.27 -0.44 5.58
C ALA A 206 16.09 -1.72 5.30
N PRO A 207 15.61 -2.72 4.54
CA PRO A 207 16.42 -3.88 4.19
C PRO A 207 17.67 -3.52 3.37
N GLN A 208 17.56 -2.51 2.49
CA GLN A 208 18.64 -2.09 1.59
C GLN A 208 19.70 -1.24 2.30
N ILE A 209 19.29 -0.49 3.35
CA ILE A 209 20.22 0.32 4.15
C ILE A 209 21.06 -0.56 5.08
N LYS A 210 20.54 -1.72 5.49
CA LYS A 210 21.21 -2.64 6.43
C LYS A 210 22.12 -3.67 5.74
N GLY A 211 21.90 -3.94 4.46
CA GLY A 211 22.72 -4.84 3.62
C GLY A 211 23.83 -4.09 2.96
#